data_4c5effa627538ac53818974225ca0654
#
_entry.id   4c5effa627538ac53818974225ca0654
#
_cell.length_a   1.000
_cell.length_b   1.000
_cell.length_c   1.000
_cell.angle_alpha   90.00
_cell.angle_beta   90.00
_cell.angle_gamma   90.00
#
_symmetry.space_group_name_H-M   'P 1'
#
loop_
_entity.id
_entity.type
_entity.pdbx_description
1 polymer ?
#
loop_
_entity_poly.entity_id
_entity_poly.type
_entity_poly.pdbx_seq_one_letter_code
_entity_poly.pdbx_strand_id
1 'polypeptide(L)'
;MAERDIHPTDEAQAERGRALVQAAVAQTRAPLALRERIENDRSRAKPARRRWTLGGSLVGTVAAATVAVVLATGGGSAGLSVAQAANLAIRGPAAPAPAVDATHPGQLKRSVGGVTYPSWQDEFPWKASGARVDKIDDRRAVTVFYDNPAGERIGYTIVDGKALDEPSGPSQQQGAERYVVLRRGDRTIVTWRRGGHTCILSGPSKVSSDKLLALASWSGTETS
;
A
#
# COMPACT_ATOMS: atom_id res chain seq x y z
N MET A 1 35.30 2.97 -27.02
CA MET A 1 35.46 2.47 -25.64
C MET A 1 35.88 3.66 -24.81
N ALA A 2 34.95 4.33 -24.14
CA ALA A 2 35.20 5.55 -23.37
C ALA A 2 35.33 5.16 -21.90
N GLU A 3 36.56 5.25 -21.41
CA GLU A 3 36.94 5.12 -20.01
C GLU A 3 36.37 6.32 -19.26
N ARG A 4 35.49 6.10 -18.28
CA ARG A 4 34.94 7.16 -17.40
C ARG A 4 36.02 7.46 -16.35
N ASP A 5 36.68 8.59 -16.49
CA ASP A 5 37.53 9.16 -15.43
C ASP A 5 36.66 9.49 -14.21
N ILE A 6 36.75 8.67 -13.17
CA ILE A 6 36.13 8.93 -11.87
C ILE A 6 37.01 9.96 -11.17
N HIS A 7 36.50 11.17 -11.00
CA HIS A 7 37.17 12.25 -10.32
C HIS A 7 37.44 11.91 -8.84
N PRO A 8 38.64 12.11 -8.29
CA PRO A 8 38.97 11.78 -6.89
C PRO A 8 38.14 12.53 -5.83
N THR A 9 37.43 13.58 -6.20
CA THR A 9 36.47 14.29 -5.36
C THR A 9 35.19 13.48 -5.08
N ASP A 10 34.78 12.61 -6.00
CA ASP A 10 33.55 11.83 -5.85
C ASP A 10 33.73 10.66 -4.87
N GLU A 11 34.89 10.05 -4.83
CA GLU A 11 35.24 9.01 -3.87
C GLU A 11 35.30 9.55 -2.43
N ALA A 12 35.92 10.72 -2.24
CA ALA A 12 35.99 11.36 -0.93
C ALA A 12 34.62 11.82 -0.40
N GLN A 13 33.70 12.19 -1.29
CA GLN A 13 32.31 12.51 -0.90
C GLN A 13 31.52 11.25 -0.56
N ALA A 14 31.70 10.16 -1.30
CA ALA A 14 31.06 8.88 -1.03
C ALA A 14 31.53 8.27 0.31
N GLU A 15 32.81 8.39 0.66
CA GLU A 15 33.34 7.95 1.96
C GLU A 15 32.80 8.76 3.13
N ARG A 16 32.71 10.09 3.00
CA ARG A 16 32.07 10.94 4.01
C ARG A 16 30.60 10.60 4.21
N GLY A 17 29.86 10.33 3.12
CA GLY A 17 28.47 9.89 3.17
C GLY A 17 28.31 8.56 3.92
N ARG A 18 29.18 7.58 3.66
CA ARG A 18 29.18 6.29 4.38
C ARG A 18 29.50 6.45 5.86
N ALA A 19 30.46 7.30 6.20
CA ALA A 19 30.83 7.55 7.59
C ALA A 19 29.68 8.21 8.38
N LEU A 20 28.96 9.15 7.79
CA LEU A 20 27.80 9.81 8.41
C LEU A 20 26.64 8.81 8.63
N VAL A 21 26.36 7.94 7.67
CA VAL A 21 25.33 6.90 7.81
C VAL A 21 25.72 5.90 8.89
N GLN A 22 26.99 5.47 8.96
CA GLN A 22 27.44 4.56 10.00
C GLN A 22 27.40 5.19 11.40
N ALA A 23 27.73 6.48 11.52
CA ALA A 23 27.62 7.21 12.78
C ALA A 23 26.16 7.34 13.26
N ALA A 24 25.23 7.61 12.34
CA ALA A 24 23.80 7.69 12.64
C ALA A 24 23.22 6.33 13.08
N VAL A 25 23.62 5.25 12.42
CA VAL A 25 23.21 3.87 12.80
C VAL A 25 23.77 3.46 14.16
N ALA A 26 25.01 3.84 14.48
CA ALA A 26 25.65 3.55 15.77
C ALA A 26 24.98 4.28 16.97
N GLN A 27 24.36 5.43 16.72
CA GLN A 27 23.62 6.19 17.73
C GLN A 27 22.20 5.69 17.97
N THR A 28 21.65 4.89 17.04
CA THR A 28 20.28 4.33 17.16
C THR A 28 20.32 3.04 17.97
N ARG A 29 20.38 3.13 19.30
CA ARG A 29 20.21 1.98 20.17
C ARG A 29 18.72 1.60 20.23
N ALA A 30 18.38 0.41 19.76
CA ALA A 30 17.02 -0.12 19.90
C ALA A 30 16.64 -0.21 21.41
N PRO A 31 15.43 0.23 21.81
CA PRO A 31 14.96 0.09 23.19
C PRO A 31 15.07 -1.35 23.68
N LEU A 32 15.51 -1.53 24.95
CA LEU A 32 15.69 -2.86 25.56
C LEU A 32 14.45 -3.74 25.44
N ALA A 33 13.26 -3.16 25.58
CA ALA A 33 11.98 -3.85 25.43
C ALA A 33 11.79 -4.48 24.02
N LEU A 34 12.39 -3.92 22.99
CA LEU A 34 12.34 -4.48 21.63
C LEU A 34 13.26 -5.69 21.49
N ARG A 35 14.43 -5.66 22.14
CA ARG A 35 15.37 -6.78 22.14
C ARG A 35 14.80 -7.99 22.90
N GLU A 36 14.23 -7.79 24.07
CA GLU A 36 13.58 -8.85 24.84
C GLU A 36 12.40 -9.49 24.09
N ARG A 37 11.64 -8.71 23.36
CA ARG A 37 10.53 -9.22 22.56
C ARG A 37 11.00 -10.10 21.39
N ILE A 38 12.07 -9.70 20.71
CA ILE A 38 12.67 -10.49 19.61
C ILE A 38 13.30 -11.79 20.13
N GLU A 39 13.94 -11.78 21.28
CA GLU A 39 14.51 -12.97 21.90
C GLU A 39 13.44 -13.95 22.38
N ASN A 40 12.35 -13.45 22.96
CA ASN A 40 11.22 -14.29 23.39
C ASN A 40 10.49 -14.92 22.20
N ASP A 41 10.36 -14.24 21.07
CA ASP A 41 9.73 -14.78 19.86
C ASP A 41 10.63 -15.84 19.18
N ARG A 42 11.95 -15.67 19.23
CA ARG A 42 12.91 -16.67 18.74
C ARG A 42 12.91 -17.95 19.58
N SER A 43 12.73 -17.83 20.89
CA SER A 43 12.70 -19.00 21.79
C SER A 43 11.39 -19.81 21.69
N ARG A 44 10.31 -19.19 21.18
CA ARG A 44 9.02 -19.87 20.94
C ARG A 44 8.95 -20.62 19.62
N ALA A 45 9.79 -20.28 18.66
CA ALA A 45 9.89 -20.97 17.37
C ALA A 45 10.75 -22.24 17.48
N LYS A 46 10.21 -23.32 18.05
CA LYS A 46 10.86 -24.65 17.99
C LYS A 46 10.82 -25.16 16.55
N PRO A 47 11.96 -25.53 15.92
CA PRO A 47 11.98 -26.06 14.59
C PRO A 47 11.44 -27.50 14.58
N ALA A 48 10.34 -27.73 13.87
CA ALA A 48 9.92 -29.08 13.50
C ALA A 48 10.97 -29.66 12.55
N ARG A 49 11.78 -30.59 13.07
CA ARG A 49 12.76 -31.39 12.29
C ARG A 49 12.02 -32.19 11.23
N ARG A 50 11.98 -31.73 10.01
CA ARG A 50 11.67 -32.59 8.85
C ARG A 50 12.97 -32.93 8.11
N ARG A 51 13.36 -34.20 8.22
CA ARG A 51 14.47 -34.82 7.47
C ARG A 51 14.13 -34.76 5.96
N TRP A 52 14.97 -34.11 5.17
CA TRP A 52 15.02 -34.32 3.72
C TRP A 52 16.45 -34.54 3.31
N THR A 53 16.60 -35.60 2.55
CA THR A 53 17.83 -36.21 2.03
C THR A 53 18.44 -35.34 0.91
N LEU A 54 19.75 -35.50 0.82
CA LEU A 54 20.70 -34.92 -0.14
C LEU A 54 20.30 -35.05 -1.62
N GLY A 55 20.54 -34.01 -2.40
CA GLY A 55 20.66 -34.02 -3.85
C GLY A 55 21.18 -32.70 -4.33
N GLY A 56 22.46 -32.67 -4.79
CA GLY A 56 23.18 -31.47 -5.15
C GLY A 56 22.79 -30.84 -6.47
N SER A 57 23.06 -29.54 -6.61
CA SER A 57 23.69 -28.90 -7.78
C SER A 57 23.88 -27.40 -7.51
N LEU A 58 25.10 -26.94 -7.68
CA LEU A 58 25.55 -25.56 -7.68
C LEU A 58 25.11 -24.88 -8.98
N VAL A 59 24.29 -23.86 -8.91
CA VAL A 59 24.24 -22.77 -9.91
C VAL A 59 23.99 -21.47 -9.17
N GLY A 60 24.93 -20.53 -9.28
CA GLY A 60 24.85 -19.22 -8.67
C GLY A 60 23.76 -18.34 -9.31
N THR A 61 22.93 -17.76 -8.50
CA THR A 61 22.04 -16.68 -8.88
C THR A 61 22.21 -15.53 -7.91
N VAL A 62 22.49 -14.37 -8.50
CA VAL A 62 22.57 -13.07 -7.84
C VAL A 62 21.24 -12.78 -7.16
N ALA A 63 21.21 -12.82 -5.84
CA ALA A 63 20.03 -12.47 -5.05
C ALA A 63 19.89 -10.94 -4.98
N ALA A 64 18.94 -10.41 -5.73
CA ALA A 64 18.40 -9.08 -5.47
C ALA A 64 17.68 -9.11 -4.13
N ALA A 65 18.25 -8.46 -3.12
CA ALA A 65 17.68 -8.35 -1.79
C ALA A 65 16.45 -7.43 -1.84
N THR A 66 15.27 -8.01 -1.96
CA THR A 66 14.01 -7.30 -1.66
C THR A 66 13.89 -7.17 -0.15
N VAL A 67 14.09 -5.96 0.37
CA VAL A 67 13.82 -5.63 1.76
C VAL A 67 12.31 -5.67 1.97
N ALA A 68 11.79 -6.79 2.46
CA ALA A 68 10.44 -6.89 2.98
C ALA A 68 10.40 -6.21 4.36
N VAL A 69 9.92 -4.98 4.43
CA VAL A 69 9.58 -4.34 5.70
C VAL A 69 8.29 -4.98 6.22
N VAL A 70 8.42 -5.95 7.09
CA VAL A 70 7.30 -6.53 7.84
C VAL A 70 6.98 -5.59 8.99
N LEU A 71 5.99 -4.73 8.84
CA LEU A 71 5.38 -4.01 9.95
C LEU A 71 4.36 -4.94 10.63
N ALA A 72 4.85 -5.73 11.58
CA ALA A 72 3.98 -6.51 12.46
C ALA A 72 3.39 -5.56 13.53
N THR A 73 2.11 -5.26 13.43
CA THR A 73 1.35 -4.66 14.53
C THR A 73 -0.01 -5.34 14.66
N GLY A 74 -0.18 -6.10 15.72
CA GLY A 74 -1.47 -6.55 16.23
C GLY A 74 -1.94 -7.91 15.70
N GLY A 75 -2.08 -8.89 16.60
CA GLY A 75 -2.53 -10.24 16.33
C GLY A 75 -3.86 -10.29 15.61
N GLY A 76 -3.86 -11.01 14.51
CA GLY A 76 -5.02 -11.34 13.70
C GLY A 76 -4.50 -12.10 12.48
N SER A 77 -5.12 -13.23 12.19
CA SER A 77 -4.93 -14.18 11.09
C SER A 77 -3.86 -13.82 10.03
N ALA A 78 -3.08 -14.83 9.61
CA ALA A 78 -1.98 -14.74 8.63
C ALA A 78 -2.44 -14.33 7.19
N GLY A 79 -3.50 -13.55 7.05
CA GLY A 79 -4.07 -13.10 5.78
C GLY A 79 -3.88 -11.60 5.53
N LEU A 80 -4.11 -11.20 4.29
CA LEU A 80 -4.08 -9.80 3.84
C LEU A 80 -4.99 -8.91 4.70
N SER A 81 -4.43 -7.84 5.26
CA SER A 81 -5.16 -6.84 6.04
C SER A 81 -5.46 -5.58 5.22
N VAL A 82 -6.47 -4.80 5.66
CA VAL A 82 -6.77 -3.48 5.07
C VAL A 82 -5.55 -2.56 5.11
N ALA A 83 -4.76 -2.61 6.19
CA ALA A 83 -3.56 -1.78 6.32
C ALA A 83 -2.48 -2.14 5.30
N GLN A 84 -2.28 -3.42 5.01
CA GLN A 84 -1.35 -3.87 3.97
C GLN A 84 -1.82 -3.44 2.58
N ALA A 85 -3.11 -3.59 2.28
CA ALA A 85 -3.67 -3.15 1.00
C ALA A 85 -3.63 -1.63 0.84
N ALA A 86 -3.85 -0.84 1.90
CA ALA A 86 -3.71 0.62 1.87
C ALA A 86 -2.29 1.09 1.54
N ASN A 87 -1.26 0.32 1.90
CA ASN A 87 0.13 0.63 1.58
C ASN A 87 0.45 0.55 0.08
N LEU A 88 -0.40 -0.08 -0.74
CA LEU A 88 -0.24 -0.08 -2.20
C LEU A 88 -0.34 1.33 -2.78
N ALA A 89 -1.15 2.20 -2.16
CA ALA A 89 -1.27 3.60 -2.57
C ALA A 89 0.04 4.41 -2.39
N ILE A 90 1.00 3.93 -1.59
CA ILE A 90 2.30 4.58 -1.40
C ILE A 90 3.25 4.29 -2.58
N ARG A 91 3.09 3.15 -3.23
CA ARG A 91 4.01 2.71 -4.31
C ARG A 91 3.88 3.52 -5.60
N GLY A 92 2.81 4.31 -5.75
CA GLY A 92 2.53 5.09 -6.95
C GLY A 92 2.06 4.25 -8.14
N PRO A 93 1.69 4.90 -9.26
CA PRO A 93 1.20 4.25 -10.46
C PRO A 93 2.30 3.46 -11.18
N ALA A 94 1.90 2.37 -11.82
CA ALA A 94 2.75 1.55 -12.71
C ALA A 94 2.19 1.45 -14.14
N ALA A 95 1.01 2.04 -14.36
CA ALA A 95 0.32 2.10 -15.66
C ALA A 95 -0.42 3.43 -15.81
N PRO A 96 -0.79 3.82 -17.05
CA PRO A 96 -1.60 5.00 -17.30
C PRO A 96 -2.95 4.95 -16.57
N ALA A 97 -3.55 6.14 -16.38
CA ALA A 97 -4.89 6.27 -15.84
C ALA A 97 -5.92 5.54 -16.73
N PRO A 98 -6.89 4.84 -16.14
CA PRO A 98 -8.03 4.32 -16.89
C PRO A 98 -8.82 5.49 -17.50
N ALA A 99 -9.29 5.30 -18.73
CA ALA A 99 -10.16 6.29 -19.38
C ALA A 99 -11.51 6.40 -18.67
N VAL A 100 -12.14 7.55 -18.77
CA VAL A 100 -13.54 7.73 -18.37
C VAL A 100 -14.44 6.89 -19.27
N ASP A 101 -15.47 6.30 -18.72
CA ASP A 101 -16.47 5.58 -19.49
C ASP A 101 -17.39 6.60 -20.18
N ALA A 102 -17.38 6.59 -21.52
CA ALA A 102 -18.20 7.52 -22.30
C ALA A 102 -19.71 7.27 -22.13
N THR A 103 -20.12 6.06 -21.77
CA THR A 103 -21.52 5.69 -21.53
C THR A 103 -21.95 6.01 -20.09
N HIS A 104 -20.98 6.02 -19.16
CA HIS A 104 -21.20 6.32 -17.72
C HIS A 104 -20.14 7.32 -17.25
N PRO A 105 -20.30 8.63 -17.52
CA PRO A 105 -19.27 9.65 -17.27
C PRO A 105 -18.77 9.72 -15.84
N GLY A 106 -19.60 9.32 -14.85
CA GLY A 106 -19.21 9.19 -13.44
C GLY A 106 -18.32 7.99 -13.13
N GLN A 107 -17.93 7.20 -14.13
CA GLN A 107 -17.14 5.97 -13.94
C GLN A 107 -15.92 5.93 -14.84
N LEU A 108 -14.91 5.17 -14.40
CA LEU A 108 -13.75 4.83 -15.24
C LEU A 108 -13.97 3.47 -15.90
N LYS A 109 -13.39 3.26 -17.08
CA LYS A 109 -13.34 1.94 -17.77
C LYS A 109 -12.45 0.95 -17.04
N ARG A 110 -12.68 0.78 -15.74
CA ARG A 110 -11.95 -0.13 -14.86
C ARG A 110 -12.84 -0.63 -13.74
N SER A 111 -12.85 -1.95 -13.52
CA SER A 111 -13.61 -2.58 -12.44
C SER A 111 -12.84 -3.76 -11.86
N VAL A 112 -13.24 -4.18 -10.66
CA VAL A 112 -12.80 -5.41 -10.00
C VAL A 112 -14.03 -6.08 -9.40
N GLY A 113 -14.31 -7.32 -9.80
CA GLY A 113 -15.47 -8.06 -9.31
C GLY A 113 -16.81 -7.34 -9.47
N GLY A 114 -16.99 -6.56 -10.56
CA GLY A 114 -18.19 -5.76 -10.79
C GLY A 114 -18.20 -4.39 -10.10
N VAL A 115 -17.24 -4.11 -9.20
CA VAL A 115 -17.12 -2.78 -8.58
C VAL A 115 -16.29 -1.87 -9.47
N THR A 116 -16.91 -0.81 -9.97
CA THR A 116 -16.28 0.16 -10.89
C THR A 116 -15.61 1.29 -10.11
N TYR A 117 -14.50 1.82 -10.66
CA TYR A 117 -13.83 2.99 -10.12
C TYR A 117 -14.57 4.27 -10.54
N PRO A 118 -14.77 5.23 -9.61
CA PRO A 118 -15.42 6.50 -9.93
C PRO A 118 -14.53 7.41 -10.77
N SER A 119 -15.16 8.25 -11.59
CA SER A 119 -14.58 9.43 -12.20
C SER A 119 -15.04 10.65 -11.41
N TRP A 120 -14.18 11.20 -10.57
CA TRP A 120 -14.55 12.31 -9.68
C TRP A 120 -14.36 13.70 -10.28
N GLN A 121 -13.74 13.80 -11.46
CA GLN A 121 -13.25 15.07 -12.01
C GLN A 121 -14.33 16.13 -12.24
N ASP A 122 -15.59 15.72 -12.41
CA ASP A 122 -16.71 16.63 -12.70
C ASP A 122 -17.36 17.16 -11.41
N GLU A 123 -17.25 16.44 -10.30
CA GLU A 123 -17.84 16.81 -9.01
C GLU A 123 -16.78 17.27 -7.99
N PHE A 124 -15.63 16.63 -8.02
CA PHE A 124 -14.52 16.92 -7.11
C PHE A 124 -13.25 17.19 -7.91
N PRO A 125 -12.32 18.02 -7.40
CA PRO A 125 -11.08 18.34 -8.10
C PRO A 125 -10.07 17.18 -8.06
N TRP A 126 -10.52 15.93 -8.29
CA TRP A 126 -9.69 14.73 -8.30
C TRP A 126 -9.75 14.03 -9.65
N LYS A 127 -8.62 14.01 -10.36
CA LYS A 127 -8.51 13.40 -11.68
C LYS A 127 -7.70 12.11 -11.60
N ALA A 128 -8.18 11.04 -12.25
CA ALA A 128 -7.41 9.80 -12.37
C ALA A 128 -6.07 10.07 -13.07
N SER A 129 -4.97 9.67 -12.43
CA SER A 129 -3.59 9.96 -12.86
C SER A 129 -2.78 8.70 -13.16
N GLY A 130 -3.27 7.53 -12.78
CA GLY A 130 -2.61 6.26 -13.09
C GLY A 130 -3.25 5.09 -12.39
N ALA A 131 -2.71 3.90 -12.66
CA ALA A 131 -3.17 2.67 -12.03
C ALA A 131 -2.02 1.72 -11.74
N ARG A 132 -2.26 0.73 -10.88
CA ARG A 132 -1.37 -0.42 -10.67
C ARG A 132 -2.16 -1.66 -10.30
N VAL A 133 -1.59 -2.80 -10.60
CA VAL A 133 -2.11 -4.10 -10.20
C VAL A 133 -1.03 -4.79 -9.37
N ASP A 134 -1.40 -5.21 -8.18
CA ASP A 134 -0.53 -5.97 -7.28
C ASP A 134 -1.17 -7.32 -6.98
N LYS A 135 -0.35 -8.29 -6.62
CA LYS A 135 -0.76 -9.58 -6.06
C LYS A 135 -0.26 -9.66 -4.63
N ILE A 136 -1.15 -9.90 -3.68
CA ILE A 136 -0.83 -10.03 -2.26
C ILE A 136 -1.54 -11.29 -1.76
N ASP A 137 -0.77 -12.25 -1.24
CA ASP A 137 -1.31 -13.53 -0.71
C ASP A 137 -2.29 -14.19 -1.70
N ASP A 138 -1.90 -14.33 -2.97
CA ASP A 138 -2.70 -14.85 -4.07
C ASP A 138 -3.93 -14.03 -4.47
N ARG A 139 -4.21 -12.91 -3.81
CA ARG A 139 -5.31 -12.02 -4.13
C ARG A 139 -4.83 -10.85 -5.01
N ARG A 140 -5.63 -10.55 -6.01
CA ARG A 140 -5.40 -9.39 -6.88
C ARG A 140 -5.91 -8.14 -6.17
N ALA A 141 -5.08 -7.10 -6.14
CA ALA A 141 -5.45 -5.77 -5.70
C ALA A 141 -5.20 -4.79 -6.84
N VAL A 142 -6.18 -4.01 -7.18
CA VAL A 142 -6.05 -2.96 -8.20
C VAL A 142 -6.17 -1.60 -7.52
N THR A 143 -5.23 -0.71 -7.78
CA THR A 143 -5.24 0.66 -7.27
C THR A 143 -5.33 1.63 -8.43
N VAL A 144 -6.29 2.54 -8.38
CA VAL A 144 -6.34 3.73 -9.24
C VAL A 144 -5.92 4.93 -8.41
N PHE A 145 -5.02 5.73 -8.97
CA PHE A 145 -4.51 6.95 -8.36
C PHE A 145 -5.25 8.17 -8.89
N TYR A 146 -5.48 9.13 -8.01
CA TYR A 146 -6.09 10.40 -8.35
C TYR A 146 -5.27 11.53 -7.77
N ASP A 147 -5.02 12.54 -8.59
CA ASP A 147 -4.32 13.75 -8.20
C ASP A 147 -5.29 14.95 -8.22
N ASN A 148 -5.07 15.88 -7.30
CA ASN A 148 -5.79 17.15 -7.28
C ASN A 148 -4.86 18.31 -7.72
N PRO A 149 -5.42 19.51 -7.99
CA PRO A 149 -4.62 20.67 -8.40
C PRO A 149 -3.59 21.13 -7.35
N ALA A 150 -3.76 20.76 -6.07
CA ALA A 150 -2.80 21.07 -5.01
C ALA A 150 -1.62 20.07 -4.97
N GLY A 151 -1.53 19.14 -5.91
CA GLY A 151 -0.47 18.12 -5.98
C GLY A 151 -0.62 17.01 -4.93
N GLU A 152 -1.80 16.86 -4.33
CA GLU A 152 -2.08 15.75 -3.44
C GLU A 152 -2.49 14.53 -4.25
N ARG A 153 -2.04 13.36 -3.82
CA ARG A 153 -2.39 12.07 -4.43
C ARG A 153 -3.09 11.17 -3.44
N ILE A 154 -4.20 10.59 -3.87
CA ILE A 154 -4.90 9.51 -3.17
C ILE A 154 -4.89 8.24 -4.03
N GLY A 155 -5.01 7.08 -3.39
CA GLY A 155 -5.16 5.80 -4.07
C GLY A 155 -6.44 5.11 -3.65
N TYR A 156 -7.26 4.73 -4.63
CA TYR A 156 -8.42 3.88 -4.42
C TYR A 156 -8.05 2.45 -4.79
N THR A 157 -8.01 1.56 -3.82
CA THR A 157 -7.68 0.14 -3.99
C THR A 157 -8.93 -0.71 -3.80
N ILE A 158 -9.20 -1.61 -4.74
CA ILE A 158 -10.21 -2.68 -4.60
C ILE A 158 -9.45 -4.00 -4.55
N VAL A 159 -9.70 -4.78 -3.50
CA VAL A 159 -9.14 -6.12 -3.32
C VAL A 159 -10.13 -7.15 -3.83
N ASP A 160 -9.70 -7.96 -4.80
CA ASP A 160 -10.53 -9.00 -5.41
C ASP A 160 -10.81 -10.16 -4.43
N GLY A 161 -11.92 -10.86 -4.67
CA GLY A 161 -12.38 -11.99 -3.85
C GLY A 161 -13.11 -11.54 -2.58
N LYS A 162 -13.26 -12.45 -1.60
CA LYS A 162 -13.99 -12.21 -0.36
C LYS A 162 -13.48 -10.97 0.38
N ALA A 163 -14.39 -10.18 0.94
CA ALA A 163 -14.00 -9.01 1.73
C ALA A 163 -13.01 -9.37 2.85
N LEU A 164 -12.06 -8.47 3.08
CA LEU A 164 -11.11 -8.55 4.19
C LEU A 164 -11.83 -8.40 5.52
N ASP A 165 -11.19 -8.83 6.61
CA ASP A 165 -11.67 -8.56 7.95
C ASP A 165 -11.74 -7.05 8.18
N GLU A 166 -12.88 -6.61 8.75
CA GLU A 166 -13.10 -5.19 9.03
C GLU A 166 -12.18 -4.77 10.18
N PRO A 167 -11.37 -3.72 9.98
CA PRO A 167 -10.49 -3.25 11.03
C PRO A 167 -11.30 -2.53 12.13
N SER A 168 -10.80 -2.59 13.36
CA SER A 168 -11.34 -1.78 14.46
C SER A 168 -11.00 -0.31 14.26
N GLY A 169 -11.99 0.57 14.42
CA GLY A 169 -11.80 2.02 14.28
C GLY A 169 -13.11 2.80 14.29
N PRO A 170 -13.05 4.14 14.35
CA PRO A 170 -14.23 4.99 14.16
C PRO A 170 -14.92 4.63 12.86
N SER A 171 -16.24 4.52 12.91
CA SER A 171 -17.03 4.14 11.74
C SER A 171 -18.24 5.05 11.57
N GLN A 172 -18.65 5.22 10.33
CA GLN A 172 -19.82 6.01 9.94
C GLN A 172 -20.65 5.22 8.95
N GLN A 173 -21.98 5.22 9.15
CA GLN A 173 -22.93 4.63 8.22
C GLN A 173 -23.38 5.71 7.22
N GLN A 174 -23.30 5.42 5.92
CA GLN A 174 -23.87 6.25 4.86
C GLN A 174 -24.61 5.34 3.88
N GLY A 175 -25.93 5.49 3.82
CA GLY A 175 -26.79 4.56 3.08
C GLY A 175 -26.64 3.13 3.59
N ALA A 176 -26.45 2.18 2.69
CA ALA A 176 -26.25 0.76 3.01
C ALA A 176 -24.80 0.41 3.38
N GLU A 177 -23.86 1.32 3.21
CA GLU A 177 -22.43 1.07 3.38
C GLU A 177 -21.93 1.61 4.73
N ARG A 178 -21.08 0.82 5.38
CA ARG A 178 -20.36 1.21 6.59
C ARG A 178 -18.92 1.54 6.25
N TYR A 179 -18.50 2.74 6.59
CA TYR A 179 -17.17 3.25 6.37
C TYR A 179 -16.37 3.25 7.67
N VAL A 180 -15.19 2.66 7.69
CA VAL A 180 -14.25 2.69 8.82
C VAL A 180 -13.10 3.62 8.49
N VAL A 181 -12.80 4.55 9.39
CA VAL A 181 -11.72 5.52 9.23
C VAL A 181 -10.52 5.11 10.11
N LEU A 182 -9.35 5.03 9.50
CA LEU A 182 -8.11 4.67 10.18
C LEU A 182 -7.05 5.74 9.94
N ARG A 183 -6.13 5.87 10.89
CA ARG A 183 -4.88 6.62 10.73
C ARG A 183 -3.71 5.67 10.87
N ARG A 184 -2.77 5.70 9.91
CA ARG A 184 -1.54 4.90 9.92
C ARG A 184 -0.38 5.76 9.45
N GLY A 185 0.53 6.09 10.39
CA GLY A 185 1.60 7.03 10.11
C GLY A 185 1.05 8.38 9.62
N ASP A 186 1.53 8.81 8.48
CA ASP A 186 1.15 10.06 7.80
C ASP A 186 -0.05 9.90 6.86
N ARG A 187 -0.81 8.81 6.97
CA ARG A 187 -1.94 8.53 6.07
C ARG A 187 -3.27 8.41 6.80
N THR A 188 -4.30 8.93 6.13
CA THR A 188 -5.72 8.67 6.45
C THR A 188 -6.23 7.61 5.48
N ILE A 189 -6.95 6.63 6.01
CA ILE A 189 -7.49 5.49 5.26
C ILE A 189 -8.99 5.42 5.56
N VAL A 190 -9.79 5.31 4.52
CA VAL A 190 -11.22 4.98 4.61
C VAL A 190 -11.42 3.64 3.94
N THR A 191 -12.08 2.70 4.62
CA THR A 191 -12.37 1.38 4.07
C THR A 191 -13.84 1.04 4.24
N TRP A 192 -14.39 0.33 3.25
CA TRP A 192 -15.79 -0.13 3.25
C TRP A 192 -15.90 -1.40 2.40
N ARG A 193 -17.09 -1.99 2.40
CA ARG A 193 -17.41 -3.14 1.56
C ARG A 193 -18.42 -2.73 0.49
N ARG A 194 -18.13 -3.11 -0.75
CA ARG A 194 -19.02 -2.91 -1.91
C ARG A 194 -18.98 -4.15 -2.80
N GLY A 195 -20.15 -4.66 -3.22
CA GLY A 195 -20.23 -5.85 -4.05
C GLY A 195 -19.52 -7.08 -3.48
N GLY A 196 -19.43 -7.21 -2.16
CA GLY A 196 -18.68 -8.30 -1.50
C GLY A 196 -17.17 -8.13 -1.46
N HIS A 197 -16.62 -7.06 -2.04
CA HIS A 197 -15.19 -6.74 -2.05
C HIS A 197 -14.83 -5.69 -0.99
N THR A 198 -13.54 -5.63 -0.63
CA THR A 198 -13.02 -4.55 0.22
C THR A 198 -12.53 -3.41 -0.67
N CYS A 199 -13.08 -2.24 -0.42
CA CYS A 199 -12.69 -0.97 -1.01
C CYS A 199 -11.88 -0.16 0.01
N ILE A 200 -10.80 0.48 -0.44
CA ILE A 200 -9.88 1.21 0.42
C ILE A 200 -9.47 2.50 -0.28
N LEU A 201 -9.76 3.64 0.33
CA LEU A 201 -9.28 4.94 -0.12
C LEU A 201 -8.21 5.44 0.85
N SER A 202 -7.00 5.69 0.36
CA SER A 202 -5.85 6.08 1.17
C SER A 202 -5.22 7.36 0.63
N GLY A 203 -5.09 8.36 1.49
CA GLY A 203 -4.49 9.65 1.18
C GLY A 203 -3.50 10.11 2.25
N PRO A 204 -2.63 11.10 1.96
CA PRO A 204 -1.79 11.72 2.98
C PRO A 204 -2.65 12.37 4.07
N SER A 205 -2.14 12.47 5.29
CA SER A 205 -2.89 12.98 6.46
C SER A 205 -3.40 14.42 6.30
N LYS A 206 -2.80 15.19 5.39
CA LYS A 206 -3.27 16.53 5.00
C LYS A 206 -4.61 16.52 4.24
N VAL A 207 -4.98 15.39 3.62
CA VAL A 207 -6.33 15.18 3.09
C VAL A 207 -7.22 14.72 4.25
N SER A 208 -8.22 15.53 4.60
CA SER A 208 -9.08 15.26 5.75
C SER A 208 -9.88 13.95 5.58
N SER A 209 -10.24 13.33 6.71
CA SER A 209 -11.10 12.15 6.72
C SER A 209 -12.46 12.42 6.07
N ASP A 210 -13.02 13.61 6.29
CA ASP A 210 -14.33 13.99 5.75
C ASP A 210 -14.29 14.10 4.23
N LYS A 211 -13.18 14.63 3.67
CA LYS A 211 -12.97 14.65 2.21
C LYS A 211 -12.86 13.24 1.64
N LEU A 212 -12.11 12.35 2.28
CA LEU A 212 -12.01 10.95 1.84
C LEU A 212 -13.36 10.22 1.98
N LEU A 213 -14.13 10.50 3.04
CA LEU A 213 -15.47 9.94 3.20
C LEU A 213 -16.42 10.43 2.10
N ALA A 214 -16.41 11.73 1.78
CA ALA A 214 -17.22 12.28 0.71
C ALA A 214 -16.90 11.63 -0.65
N LEU A 215 -15.62 11.40 -0.95
CA LEU A 215 -15.19 10.69 -2.15
C LEU A 215 -15.60 9.22 -2.14
N ALA A 216 -15.46 8.53 -1.00
CA ALA A 216 -15.77 7.11 -0.85
C ALA A 216 -17.28 6.84 -0.98
N SER A 217 -18.11 7.73 -0.45
CA SER A 217 -19.58 7.61 -0.46
C SER A 217 -20.23 8.12 -1.75
N TRP A 218 -19.48 8.78 -2.63
CA TRP A 218 -20.01 9.25 -3.90
C TRP A 218 -20.31 8.07 -4.84
N SER A 219 -21.55 7.98 -5.28
CA SER A 219 -22.04 6.88 -6.13
C SER A 219 -22.14 7.24 -7.61
N GLY A 220 -21.68 8.43 -8.00
CA GLY A 220 -21.97 8.98 -9.32
C GLY A 220 -23.34 9.67 -9.34
N THR A 221 -23.51 10.64 -10.22
CA THR A 221 -24.85 11.15 -10.53
C THR A 221 -25.61 10.04 -11.27
N GLU A 222 -26.46 9.30 -10.56
CA GLU A 222 -27.56 8.62 -11.24
C GLU A 222 -28.45 9.74 -11.80
N THR A 223 -28.27 10.03 -13.09
CA THR A 223 -29.22 10.84 -13.84
C THR A 223 -30.50 10.01 -13.94
N SER A 224 -31.48 10.34 -13.10
CA SER A 224 -32.86 9.82 -13.23
C SER A 224 -33.44 10.24 -14.56
#